data_20a09c0f6ff38127c8916dc98124578f
#
_entry.id   20a09c0f6ff38127c8916dc98124578f
#
_cell.length_a   1.000
_cell.length_b   1.000
_cell.length_c   1.000
_cell.angle_alpha   90.00
_cell.angle_beta   90.00
_cell.angle_gamma   90.00
#
_symmetry.space_group_name_H-M   'P 1'
#
loop_
_entity.id
_entity.type
_entity.pdbx_description
1 polymer ?
#
loop_
_entity_poly.entity_id
_entity_poly.type
_entity_poly.pdbx_seq_one_letter_code
_entity_poly.pdbx_strand_id
1 'polypeptide(L)'
;MQKLDGRKCDGCGILLHPSNTVELCPECANSVWVVMNIYENGSEELSAIYRTAEDAKTYVKTLSYLTEKLNQTAENKLVRFEVNKWIIG
;
A
#
# COMPACT_ATOMS: atom_id res chain seq x y z
N MET A 1 -9.72 -35.26 6.07
CA MET A 1 -9.04 -34.25 6.86
C MET A 1 -9.01 -32.93 6.13
N GLN A 2 -9.35 -31.90 6.83
CA GLN A 2 -9.32 -30.58 6.25
C GLN A 2 -7.90 -30.13 6.04
N LYS A 3 -7.57 -29.87 4.82
CA LYS A 3 -6.28 -29.30 4.52
C LYS A 3 -6.31 -27.81 4.72
N LEU A 4 -5.38 -27.30 5.47
CA LEU A 4 -5.17 -25.86 5.47
C LEU A 4 -4.56 -25.51 4.12
N ASP A 5 -5.31 -24.86 3.29
CA ASP A 5 -4.94 -24.65 1.89
C ASP A 5 -3.77 -23.70 1.70
N GLY A 6 -3.12 -23.33 2.77
CA GLY A 6 -2.07 -22.36 2.67
C GLY A 6 -2.59 -20.98 2.27
N ARG A 7 -3.89 -20.76 2.44
CA ARG A 7 -4.45 -19.43 2.20
C ARG A 7 -3.83 -18.45 3.16
N LYS A 8 -3.28 -17.40 2.61
CA LYS A 8 -2.62 -16.37 3.39
C LYS A 8 -3.30 -15.03 3.21
N CYS A 9 -3.21 -14.22 4.23
CA CYS A 9 -3.68 -12.85 4.13
C CYS A 9 -2.89 -12.10 3.06
N ASP A 10 -3.59 -11.48 2.12
CA ASP A 10 -2.96 -10.71 1.06
C ASP A 10 -2.25 -9.46 1.59
N GLY A 11 -2.62 -9.02 2.79
CA GLY A 11 -2.04 -7.81 3.37
C GLY A 11 -0.77 -8.06 4.18
N CYS A 12 -0.78 -9.09 5.03
CA CYS A 12 0.34 -9.34 5.95
C CYS A 12 0.96 -10.73 5.82
N GLY A 13 0.36 -11.62 5.06
CA GLY A 13 0.91 -12.93 4.80
C GLY A 13 0.69 -13.99 5.87
N ILE A 14 -0.06 -13.69 6.92
CA ILE A 14 -0.37 -14.71 7.93
C ILE A 14 -1.37 -15.73 7.37
N LEU A 15 -1.33 -16.94 7.90
CA LEU A 15 -2.27 -17.98 7.50
C LEU A 15 -3.69 -17.61 7.98
N LEU A 16 -4.64 -17.74 7.07
CA LEU A 16 -6.03 -17.46 7.38
C LEU A 16 -6.72 -18.67 7.97
N HIS A 17 -7.64 -18.41 8.91
CA HIS A 17 -8.45 -19.47 9.46
C HIS A 17 -9.38 -20.03 8.37
N PRO A 18 -9.64 -21.36 8.37
CA PRO A 18 -10.52 -21.95 7.34
C PRO A 18 -11.91 -21.35 7.27
N SER A 19 -12.41 -20.79 8.36
CA SER A 19 -13.72 -20.15 8.37
C SER A 19 -13.71 -18.72 7.81
N ASN A 20 -12.52 -18.19 7.54
CA ASN A 20 -12.40 -16.85 6.98
C ASN A 20 -12.76 -16.89 5.50
N THR A 21 -13.82 -16.17 5.11
CA THR A 21 -14.33 -16.17 3.74
C THR A 21 -13.67 -15.12 2.85
N VAL A 22 -12.88 -14.24 3.44
CA VAL A 22 -12.15 -13.21 2.68
C VAL A 22 -10.66 -13.54 2.66
N GLU A 23 -9.94 -12.93 1.74
CA GLU A 23 -8.52 -13.20 1.58
C GLU A 23 -7.64 -12.32 2.49
N LEU A 24 -8.25 -11.61 3.42
CA LEU A 24 -7.56 -10.76 4.38
C LEU A 24 -7.89 -11.21 5.79
N CYS A 25 -6.91 -11.16 6.68
CA CYS A 25 -7.18 -11.38 8.10
C CYS A 25 -8.02 -10.22 8.65
N PRO A 26 -8.69 -10.39 9.79
CA PRO A 26 -9.56 -9.35 10.33
C PRO A 26 -8.87 -7.99 10.48
N GLU A 27 -7.61 -7.99 10.87
CA GLU A 27 -6.85 -6.75 11.01
C GLU A 27 -6.63 -6.08 9.65
N CYS A 28 -6.21 -6.85 8.64
CA CYS A 28 -5.98 -6.30 7.31
C CYS A 28 -7.28 -5.94 6.59
N ALA A 29 -8.36 -6.66 6.89
CA ALA A 29 -9.67 -6.33 6.32
C ALA A 29 -10.16 -4.96 6.78
N ASN A 30 -9.70 -4.51 7.96
CA ASN A 30 -10.07 -3.22 8.52
C ASN A 30 -8.95 -2.18 8.38
N SER A 31 -8.01 -2.41 7.49
CA SER A 31 -6.91 -1.49 7.29
C SER A 31 -6.71 -1.19 5.80
N VAL A 32 -6.02 -0.09 5.55
CA VAL A 32 -5.63 0.31 4.20
C VAL A 32 -4.19 0.75 4.21
N TRP A 33 -3.57 0.70 3.03
CA TRP A 33 -2.21 1.19 2.84
C TRP A 33 -2.28 2.52 2.12
N VAL A 34 -1.82 3.56 2.77
CA VAL A 34 -1.88 4.93 2.27
C VAL A 34 -0.53 5.30 1.69
N VAL A 35 -0.53 5.76 0.45
CA VAL A 35 0.67 6.24 -0.22
C VAL A 35 0.63 7.76 -0.22
N MET A 36 1.65 8.37 0.34
CA MET A 36 1.78 9.82 0.41
C MET A 36 2.95 10.27 -0.46
N ASN A 37 2.76 11.35 -1.17
CA ASN A 37 3.82 12.02 -1.92
C ASN A 37 4.47 13.06 -1.01
N ILE A 38 5.80 12.99 -0.89
CA ILE A 38 6.56 13.95 -0.09
C ILE A 38 7.36 14.84 -1.03
N TYR A 39 7.15 16.14 -0.95
CA TYR A 39 7.79 17.10 -1.83
C TYR A 39 8.99 17.77 -1.16
N GLU A 40 9.85 18.38 -1.97
CA GLU A 40 11.09 18.99 -1.47
C GLU A 40 10.88 20.12 -0.50
N ASN A 41 9.73 20.78 -0.56
CA ASN A 41 9.40 21.85 0.40
C ASN A 41 8.83 21.32 1.72
N GLY A 42 8.76 19.99 1.87
CA GLY A 42 8.22 19.35 3.07
C GLY A 42 6.70 19.13 3.03
N SER A 43 6.02 19.53 1.97
CA SER A 43 4.59 19.28 1.87
C SER A 43 4.30 17.82 1.57
N GLU A 44 3.14 17.36 2.00
CA GLU A 44 2.69 15.99 1.80
C GLU A 44 1.35 16.02 1.08
N GLU A 45 1.16 15.05 0.19
CA GLU A 45 -0.08 14.95 -0.55
C GLU A 45 -0.50 13.48 -0.63
N LEU A 46 -1.78 13.20 -0.44
CA LEU A 46 -2.30 11.86 -0.59
C LEU A 46 -2.23 11.45 -2.06
N SER A 47 -1.52 10.36 -2.33
CA SER A 47 -1.36 9.87 -3.69
C SER A 47 -2.36 8.78 -4.03
N ALA A 48 -2.46 7.76 -3.17
CA ALA A 48 -3.35 6.64 -3.42
C ALA A 48 -3.61 5.85 -2.13
N ILE A 49 -4.64 5.03 -2.16
CA ILE A 49 -4.99 4.16 -1.06
C ILE A 49 -5.21 2.77 -1.62
N TYR A 50 -4.56 1.78 -1.03
CA TYR A 50 -4.67 0.39 -1.45
C TYR A 50 -5.01 -0.51 -0.26
N ARG A 51 -5.58 -1.66 -0.54
CA ARG A 51 -5.92 -2.62 0.50
C ARG A 51 -4.76 -3.52 0.90
N THR A 52 -3.79 -3.70 0.02
CA THR A 52 -2.65 -4.56 0.29
C THR A 52 -1.35 -3.79 0.17
N ALA A 53 -0.35 -4.24 0.93
CA ALA A 53 0.99 -3.65 0.87
C ALA A 53 1.61 -3.85 -0.50
N GLU A 54 1.36 -5.00 -1.12
CA GLU A 54 1.92 -5.32 -2.41
C GLU A 54 1.45 -4.35 -3.48
N ASP A 55 0.15 -4.05 -3.50
CA ASP A 55 -0.41 -3.09 -4.44
C ASP A 55 0.18 -1.71 -4.24
N ALA A 56 0.32 -1.28 -2.98
CA ALA A 56 0.91 0.00 -2.66
C ALA A 56 2.37 0.08 -3.13
N LYS A 57 3.13 -0.98 -2.91
CA LYS A 57 4.54 -1.03 -3.34
C LYS A 57 4.66 -1.00 -4.85
N THR A 58 3.79 -1.71 -5.55
CA THR A 58 3.78 -1.73 -7.01
C THR A 58 3.48 -0.34 -7.56
N TYR A 59 2.51 0.34 -6.96
CA TYR A 59 2.16 1.70 -7.34
C TYR A 59 3.36 2.65 -7.17
N VAL A 60 4.02 2.58 -6.01
CA VAL A 60 5.19 3.41 -5.73
C VAL A 60 6.31 3.14 -6.73
N LYS A 61 6.55 1.88 -7.04
CA LYS A 61 7.57 1.49 -8.00
C LYS A 61 7.28 2.07 -9.39
N THR A 62 6.03 2.01 -9.81
CA THR A 62 5.61 2.55 -11.10
C THR A 62 5.75 4.08 -11.12
N LEU A 63 5.28 4.74 -10.06
CA LEU A 63 5.36 6.20 -9.98
C LEU A 63 6.80 6.70 -9.87
N SER A 64 7.66 5.96 -9.19
CA SER A 64 9.07 6.34 -9.11
C SER A 64 9.71 6.45 -10.49
N TYR A 65 9.31 5.56 -11.39
CA TYR A 65 9.79 5.60 -12.77
C TYR A 65 9.29 6.85 -13.50
N LEU A 66 8.03 7.22 -13.27
CA LEU A 66 7.43 8.38 -13.94
C LEU A 66 7.84 9.70 -13.29
N THR A 67 8.22 9.67 -12.03
CA THR A 67 8.54 10.88 -11.26
C THR A 67 9.71 11.65 -11.86
N GLU A 68 10.70 10.96 -12.39
CA GLU A 68 11.84 11.63 -13.04
C GLU A 68 11.39 12.55 -14.16
N LYS A 69 10.43 12.08 -14.96
CA LYS A 69 9.92 12.88 -16.08
C LYS A 69 9.07 14.04 -15.58
N LEU A 70 8.26 13.80 -14.54
CA LEU A 70 7.40 14.83 -13.98
C LEU A 70 8.22 15.93 -13.31
N ASN A 71 9.32 15.58 -12.66
CA ASN A 71 10.14 16.52 -11.94
C ASN A 71 10.97 17.43 -12.82
N GLN A 72 11.10 17.11 -14.10
CA GLN A 72 11.89 17.94 -15.01
C GLN A 72 11.34 19.36 -15.17
N THR A 73 10.01 19.51 -15.03
CA THR A 73 9.35 20.79 -15.18
C THR A 73 8.63 21.27 -13.93
N ALA A 74 8.65 20.49 -12.86
CA ALA A 74 7.94 20.83 -11.63
C ALA A 74 8.70 21.84 -10.80
N GLU A 75 7.99 22.83 -10.28
CA GLU A 75 8.58 23.82 -9.37
C GLU A 75 8.88 23.18 -8.01
N ASN A 76 7.97 22.34 -7.54
CA ASN A 76 8.11 21.63 -6.26
C ASN A 76 8.26 20.14 -6.57
N LYS A 77 9.49 19.65 -6.46
CA LYS A 77 9.80 18.30 -6.88
C LYS A 77 9.40 17.27 -5.84
N LEU A 78 8.90 16.16 -6.34
CA LEU A 78 8.59 15.00 -5.50
C LEU A 78 9.90 14.30 -5.15
N VAL A 79 10.17 14.17 -3.85
CA VAL A 79 11.44 13.59 -3.39
C VAL A 79 11.31 12.15 -2.96
N ARG A 80 10.15 11.75 -2.43
CA ARG A 80 9.94 10.36 -2.01
C ARG A 80 8.46 10.07 -1.84
N PHE A 81 8.18 8.77 -1.66
CA PHE A 81 6.86 8.30 -1.29
C PHE A 81 6.93 7.66 0.09
N GLU A 82 5.87 7.81 0.87
CA GLU A 82 5.72 7.10 2.12
C GLU A 82 4.52 6.19 2.03
N VAL A 83 4.70 4.95 2.49
CA VAL A 83 3.63 3.95 2.53
C VAL A 83 3.35 3.62 3.98
N ASN A 84 2.15 3.92 4.44
CA ASN A 84 1.75 3.70 5.82
C ASN A 84 0.49 2.86 5.89
N LYS A 85 0.43 2.00 6.90
CA LYS A 85 -0.75 1.18 7.15
C LYS A 85 -1.66 1.94 8.13
N TRP A 86 -2.88 2.20 7.71
CA TRP A 86 -3.88 2.85 8.54
C TRP A 86 -4.99 1.87 8.87
N ILE A 87 -5.34 1.75 10.13
CA ILE A 87 -6.41 0.88 10.58
C ILE A 87 -7.69 1.71 10.64
N ILE A 88 -8.72 1.22 9.96
CA ILE A 88 -10.01 1.89 9.89
C ILE A 88 -10.91 1.29 10.97
N GLY A 89 -11.12 2.02 11.97
CA GLY A 89 -12.03 1.71 12.99
C GLY A 89 -12.33 0.67 13.73
#